data_0c58d95b63d39e9e1c91725a3da378d7
#
_entry.id   0c58d95b63d39e9e1c91725a3da378d7
#
_cell.length_a   1.000
_cell.length_b   1.000
_cell.length_c   1.000
_cell.angle_alpha   90.00
_cell.angle_beta   90.00
_cell.angle_gamma   90.00
#
_symmetry.space_group_name_H-M   'P 1'
#
loop_
_entity.id
_entity.type
_entity.pdbx_description
1 polymer ?
#
loop_
_entity_poly.entity_id
_entity_poly.type
_entity_poly.pdbx_seq_one_letter_code
_entity_poly.pdbx_strand_id
1 'polypeptide(L)'
;MKFRKIDSIFFVGIGGIGMSGIAELLMNLNFNIHGSDLNHNENIIRLKDMGIEINIGHDHKNITNEIDVVVYSSAIPENNPELIYARKKGIPTIKRAEMLGELISVKETSVAVGGTHGKTTTSSMVGTMLSYAEKDPTLVVGGLVHNIDTNSKLGSGDLIVVEADEFDRSFLALKPTIAIITNIELEHTDCYKDIKDLQQSFVQFCKSVPFYGEIIACIDSPALKEIIPLVERPMTTYGRSRDAAYRAKNLQFKENKSTYSVFRSEECLGDIELNVPGEHNILNSLAAVVLGLEMGLSFQTIKEGILSYKGVRRRFDIKGTYNDILIVDDYAHHPTEVAVTLNSAKSGWDRRVVAVFQPHLFSRTKEFFKEFAYALKIADIVIITDIYGAREEPIDGVTSKLIFNEIKKDMNENCMLVPDLVNLQDILDKVLKPGDLLLTMGAGDIWRYNESYVENMKKQAYEVSA
;
A
#
# COMPACT_ATOMS: atom_id res chain seq x y z
N MET A 1 13.74 16.87 -18.02
CA MET A 1 13.11 17.83 -17.11
C MET A 1 14.21 18.51 -16.31
N LYS A 2 14.23 19.81 -16.16
CA LYS A 2 15.17 20.49 -15.28
C LYS A 2 14.39 21.46 -14.41
N PHE A 3 14.44 21.25 -13.10
CA PHE A 3 14.04 22.30 -12.17
C PHE A 3 15.10 23.40 -12.24
N ARG A 4 15.00 24.34 -13.13
CA ARG A 4 15.95 25.47 -13.32
C ARG A 4 16.96 25.61 -12.17
N LYS A 5 18.24 25.66 -12.35
CA LYS A 5 19.27 25.84 -11.31
C LYS A 5 19.30 24.83 -10.14
N ILE A 6 18.49 23.77 -10.15
CA ILE A 6 18.55 22.69 -9.17
C ILE A 6 19.21 21.51 -9.86
N ASP A 7 20.35 21.10 -9.37
CA ASP A 7 21.10 19.94 -9.85
C ASP A 7 21.34 18.90 -8.73
N SER A 8 21.44 19.34 -7.48
CA SER A 8 21.77 18.47 -6.34
C SER A 8 20.68 18.50 -5.25
N ILE A 9 20.18 17.32 -4.88
CA ILE A 9 19.07 17.14 -3.95
C ILE A 9 19.47 16.22 -2.82
N PHE A 10 19.24 16.66 -1.57
CA PHE A 10 19.53 15.87 -0.39
C PHE A 10 18.23 15.35 0.26
N PHE A 11 18.17 14.06 0.55
CA PHE A 11 17.02 13.41 1.17
C PHE A 11 17.28 13.06 2.63
N VAL A 12 16.48 13.62 3.56
CA VAL A 12 16.50 13.26 4.99
C VAL A 12 15.47 12.17 5.26
N GLY A 13 15.91 10.98 5.69
CA GLY A 13 15.09 9.79 5.82
C GLY A 13 14.89 9.06 4.47
N ILE A 14 15.95 8.96 3.68
CA ILE A 14 15.93 8.44 2.30
C ILE A 14 15.52 6.96 2.20
N GLY A 15 15.74 6.17 3.28
CA GLY A 15 15.41 4.74 3.31
C GLY A 15 13.92 4.42 3.44
N GLY A 16 13.06 5.42 3.70
CA GLY A 16 11.61 5.24 3.68
C GLY A 16 11.11 4.87 2.28
N ILE A 17 10.10 3.97 2.19
CA ILE A 17 9.61 3.43 0.91
C ILE A 17 9.20 4.55 -0.07
N GLY A 18 8.47 5.57 0.36
CA GLY A 18 8.07 6.68 -0.50
C GLY A 18 9.19 7.67 -0.81
N MET A 19 10.21 7.76 0.06
CA MET A 19 11.39 8.62 -0.16
C MET A 19 12.34 7.99 -1.18
N SER A 20 12.62 6.69 -1.01
CA SER A 20 13.52 5.94 -1.89
C SER A 20 13.03 5.91 -3.34
N GLY A 21 11.71 5.77 -3.55
CA GLY A 21 11.13 5.79 -4.90
C GLY A 21 11.29 7.15 -5.59
N ILE A 22 11.08 8.26 -4.87
CA ILE A 22 11.28 9.60 -5.42
C ILE A 22 12.77 9.87 -5.68
N ALA A 23 13.66 9.45 -4.79
CA ALA A 23 15.11 9.59 -4.95
C ALA A 23 15.61 8.85 -6.20
N GLU A 24 15.17 7.59 -6.40
CA GLU A 24 15.47 6.80 -7.59
C GLU A 24 14.95 7.47 -8.88
N LEU A 25 13.72 7.97 -8.86
CA LEU A 25 13.13 8.67 -10.00
C LEU A 25 13.93 9.92 -10.37
N LEU A 26 14.30 10.74 -9.40
CA LEU A 26 15.07 11.96 -9.64
C LEU A 26 16.50 11.67 -10.11
N MET A 27 17.13 10.61 -9.58
CA MET A 27 18.42 10.15 -10.07
C MET A 27 18.33 9.73 -11.55
N ASN A 28 17.29 8.98 -11.94
CA ASN A 28 17.05 8.59 -13.33
C ASN A 28 16.71 9.79 -14.23
N LEU A 29 16.30 10.92 -13.67
CA LEU A 29 16.14 12.22 -14.35
C LEU A 29 17.45 13.04 -14.38
N ASN A 30 18.59 12.43 -13.99
CA ASN A 30 19.93 13.00 -13.96
C ASN A 30 20.12 14.13 -12.92
N PHE A 31 19.44 14.07 -11.78
CA PHE A 31 19.77 14.86 -10.61
C PHE A 31 20.85 14.15 -9.77
N ASN A 32 21.73 14.92 -9.13
CA ASN A 32 22.68 14.40 -8.15
C ASN A 32 21.93 14.18 -6.84
N ILE A 33 21.79 12.93 -6.42
CA ILE A 33 21.03 12.56 -5.23
C ILE A 33 21.98 12.17 -4.11
N HIS A 34 21.74 12.75 -2.94
CA HIS A 34 22.40 12.40 -1.68
C HIS A 34 21.35 12.21 -0.60
N GLY A 35 21.72 11.57 0.49
CA GLY A 35 20.75 11.44 1.59
C GLY A 35 21.32 10.91 2.88
N SER A 36 20.45 10.84 3.88
CA SER A 36 20.73 10.27 5.20
C SER A 36 19.55 9.44 5.70
N ASP A 37 19.85 8.47 6.55
CA ASP A 37 18.84 7.72 7.31
C ASP A 37 19.42 7.24 8.64
N LEU A 38 18.58 6.98 9.64
CA LEU A 38 19.01 6.42 10.93
C LEU A 38 19.34 4.93 10.85
N ASN A 39 18.62 4.20 9.98
CA ASN A 39 18.69 2.74 9.91
C ASN A 39 19.22 2.27 8.57
N HIS A 40 19.90 1.13 8.59
CA HIS A 40 20.31 0.43 7.38
C HIS A 40 19.22 -0.57 6.99
N ASN A 41 18.59 -0.37 5.83
CA ASN A 41 17.52 -1.23 5.32
C ASN A 41 17.71 -1.57 3.83
N GLU A 42 16.84 -2.42 3.29
CA GLU A 42 16.91 -2.89 1.90
C GLU A 42 16.84 -1.75 0.86
N ASN A 43 16.03 -0.70 1.13
CA ASN A 43 15.96 0.46 0.24
C ASN A 43 17.29 1.21 0.17
N ILE A 44 17.98 1.34 1.32
CA ILE A 44 19.31 1.99 1.37
C ILE A 44 20.35 1.17 0.63
N ILE A 45 20.34 -0.17 0.80
CA ILE A 45 21.24 -1.06 0.05
C ILE A 45 21.02 -0.85 -1.44
N ARG A 46 19.78 -0.96 -1.90
CA ARG A 46 19.40 -0.77 -3.30
C ARG A 46 19.83 0.59 -3.87
N LEU A 47 19.58 1.67 -3.14
CA LEU A 47 19.97 3.01 -3.59
C LEU A 47 21.48 3.20 -3.64
N LYS A 48 22.25 2.60 -2.70
CA LYS A 48 23.71 2.59 -2.74
C LYS A 48 24.25 1.80 -3.92
N ASP A 49 23.65 0.65 -4.23
CA ASP A 49 24.02 -0.15 -5.41
C ASP A 49 23.78 0.61 -6.72
N MET A 50 22.82 1.55 -6.73
CA MET A 50 22.58 2.46 -7.84
C MET A 50 23.56 3.65 -7.88
N GLY A 51 24.43 3.82 -6.88
CA GLY A 51 25.45 4.87 -6.83
C GLY A 51 25.05 6.13 -6.03
N ILE A 52 23.95 6.09 -5.26
CA ILE A 52 23.54 7.21 -4.41
C ILE A 52 24.39 7.19 -3.12
N GLU A 53 25.00 8.34 -2.78
CA GLU A 53 25.73 8.52 -1.52
C GLU A 53 24.76 8.71 -0.36
N ILE A 54 24.80 7.77 0.60
CA ILE A 54 23.87 7.77 1.76
C ILE A 54 24.67 7.65 3.05
N ASN A 55 24.47 8.63 3.93
CA ASN A 55 25.03 8.67 5.27
C ASN A 55 24.10 7.94 6.26
N ILE A 56 24.67 7.17 7.19
CA ILE A 56 23.92 6.60 8.31
C ILE A 56 24.07 7.51 9.51
N GLY A 57 22.95 8.00 10.04
CA GLY A 57 22.87 9.04 11.07
C GLY A 57 22.61 10.42 10.48
N HIS A 58 21.99 11.28 11.27
CA HIS A 58 21.71 12.67 10.92
C HIS A 58 22.75 13.61 11.53
N ASP A 59 23.55 14.26 10.69
CA ASP A 59 24.54 15.26 11.11
C ASP A 59 24.48 16.47 10.16
N HIS A 60 24.60 17.67 10.71
CA HIS A 60 24.64 18.90 9.92
C HIS A 60 25.75 18.92 8.86
N LYS A 61 26.83 18.13 9.04
CA LYS A 61 27.92 17.98 8.08
C LYS A 61 27.53 17.26 6.81
N ASN A 62 26.43 16.51 6.84
CA ASN A 62 25.90 15.83 5.64
C ASN A 62 25.38 16.84 4.60
N ILE A 63 25.04 18.07 5.02
CA ILE A 63 24.59 19.14 4.14
C ILE A 63 25.78 19.96 3.67
N THR A 64 26.22 19.72 2.44
CA THR A 64 27.31 20.45 1.80
C THR A 64 26.84 21.74 1.11
N ASN A 65 27.78 22.58 0.64
CA ASN A 65 27.40 23.79 -0.11
C ASN A 65 26.91 23.51 -1.54
N GLU A 66 26.99 22.27 -2.00
CA GLU A 66 26.56 21.84 -3.33
C GLU A 66 25.08 21.46 -3.35
N ILE A 67 24.43 21.34 -2.19
CA ILE A 67 23.02 20.98 -2.08
C ILE A 67 22.14 22.18 -2.39
N ASP A 68 21.28 22.03 -3.39
CA ASP A 68 20.34 23.07 -3.83
C ASP A 68 19.00 23.01 -3.09
N VAL A 69 18.54 21.80 -2.70
CA VAL A 69 17.28 21.60 -1.99
C VAL A 69 17.37 20.38 -1.08
N VAL A 70 16.72 20.45 0.07
CA VAL A 70 16.56 19.33 1.02
C VAL A 70 15.11 18.86 1.00
N VAL A 71 14.93 17.56 0.76
CA VAL A 71 13.62 16.87 0.82
C VAL A 71 13.57 16.03 2.09
N TYR A 72 12.48 16.12 2.85
CA TYR A 72 12.37 15.35 4.09
C TYR A 72 11.02 14.67 4.24
N SER A 73 11.04 13.52 4.93
CA SER A 73 9.85 12.76 5.29
C SER A 73 9.11 13.42 6.46
N SER A 74 7.79 13.27 6.53
CA SER A 74 6.98 13.71 7.68
C SER A 74 7.37 13.02 9.00
N ALA A 75 8.07 11.90 8.95
CA ALA A 75 8.63 11.22 10.13
C ALA A 75 9.85 11.94 10.74
N ILE A 76 10.46 12.88 10.01
CA ILE A 76 11.64 13.63 10.47
C ILE A 76 11.18 14.79 11.36
N PRO A 77 11.65 14.86 12.62
CA PRO A 77 11.26 15.93 13.53
C PRO A 77 11.87 17.28 13.12
N GLU A 78 11.19 18.36 13.42
CA GLU A 78 11.61 19.73 13.07
C GLU A 78 12.96 20.15 13.68
N ASN A 79 13.37 19.50 14.78
CA ASN A 79 14.67 19.72 15.44
C ASN A 79 15.81 18.89 14.84
N ASN A 80 15.61 18.21 13.70
CA ASN A 80 16.64 17.45 13.02
C ASN A 80 17.83 18.37 12.64
N PRO A 81 19.10 17.99 12.93
CA PRO A 81 20.27 18.84 12.71
C PRO A 81 20.49 19.22 11.25
N GLU A 82 20.14 18.36 10.30
CA GLU A 82 20.26 18.60 8.86
C GLU A 82 19.25 19.66 8.40
N LEU A 83 17.99 19.58 8.87
CA LEU A 83 16.96 20.57 8.55
C LEU A 83 17.31 21.95 9.13
N ILE A 84 17.73 21.99 10.40
CA ILE A 84 18.13 23.25 11.05
C ILE A 84 19.29 23.90 10.29
N TYR A 85 20.31 23.11 9.90
CA TYR A 85 21.46 23.62 9.18
C TYR A 85 21.12 24.11 7.78
N ALA A 86 20.31 23.35 7.01
CA ALA A 86 19.85 23.75 5.69
C ALA A 86 19.10 25.08 5.73
N ARG A 87 18.13 25.23 6.65
CA ARG A 87 17.37 26.47 6.86
C ARG A 87 18.27 27.65 7.23
N LYS A 88 19.27 27.44 8.12
CA LYS A 88 20.27 28.46 8.48
C LYS A 88 21.11 28.91 7.29
N LYS A 89 21.35 28.00 6.34
CA LYS A 89 22.12 28.30 5.11
C LYS A 89 21.25 28.91 4.01
N GLY A 90 19.93 29.01 4.20
CA GLY A 90 18.98 29.48 3.19
C GLY A 90 18.73 28.45 2.08
N ILE A 91 19.05 27.16 2.31
CA ILE A 91 18.73 26.07 1.38
C ILE A 91 17.25 25.72 1.56
N PRO A 92 16.44 25.73 0.48
CA PRO A 92 15.02 25.32 0.54
C PRO A 92 14.87 23.93 1.16
N THR A 93 13.93 23.81 2.10
CA THR A 93 13.56 22.53 2.71
C THR A 93 12.10 22.25 2.40
N ILE A 94 11.80 21.17 1.68
CA ILE A 94 10.45 20.81 1.23
C ILE A 94 10.07 19.43 1.72
N LYS A 95 8.79 19.22 1.98
CA LYS A 95 8.26 17.90 2.33
C LYS A 95 8.26 16.97 1.12
N ARG A 96 8.34 15.65 1.36
CA ARG A 96 8.19 14.59 0.35
C ARG A 96 6.98 14.81 -0.56
N ALA A 97 5.84 15.19 0.02
CA ALA A 97 4.61 15.42 -0.72
C ALA A 97 4.69 16.61 -1.69
N GLU A 98 5.39 17.68 -1.31
CA GLU A 98 5.63 18.83 -2.19
C GLU A 98 6.49 18.41 -3.39
N MET A 99 7.60 17.66 -3.14
CA MET A 99 8.44 17.14 -4.22
C MET A 99 7.64 16.24 -5.17
N LEU A 100 6.78 15.38 -4.64
CA LEU A 100 5.91 14.54 -5.46
C LEU A 100 4.91 15.39 -6.26
N GLY A 101 4.36 16.45 -5.66
CA GLY A 101 3.49 17.41 -6.34
C GLY A 101 4.17 18.11 -7.53
N GLU A 102 5.43 18.52 -7.36
CA GLU A 102 6.24 19.07 -8.44
C GLU A 102 6.47 18.04 -9.56
N LEU A 103 6.77 16.79 -9.20
CA LEU A 103 6.98 15.71 -10.18
C LEU A 103 5.73 15.42 -11.02
N ILE A 104 4.54 15.41 -10.42
CA ILE A 104 3.30 15.17 -11.18
C ILE A 104 2.92 16.35 -12.07
N SER A 105 3.28 17.57 -11.67
CA SER A 105 2.92 18.81 -12.39
C SER A 105 3.59 18.97 -13.76
N VAL A 106 4.65 18.21 -14.01
CA VAL A 106 5.43 18.30 -15.25
C VAL A 106 5.05 17.26 -16.29
N LYS A 107 4.18 16.34 -15.96
CA LYS A 107 3.60 15.37 -16.91
C LYS A 107 2.25 15.87 -17.41
N GLU A 108 1.96 15.63 -18.67
CA GLU A 108 0.70 16.06 -19.30
C GLU A 108 -0.52 15.40 -18.62
N THR A 109 -0.40 14.11 -18.33
CA THR A 109 -1.43 13.34 -17.61
C THR A 109 -0.87 12.81 -16.30
N SER A 110 -1.54 13.14 -15.19
CA SER A 110 -1.18 12.62 -13.87
C SER A 110 -2.39 11.94 -13.22
N VAL A 111 -2.21 10.68 -12.83
CA VAL A 111 -3.20 9.87 -12.13
C VAL A 111 -2.76 9.73 -10.68
N ALA A 112 -3.57 10.23 -9.74
CA ALA A 112 -3.33 10.04 -8.32
C ALA A 112 -4.39 9.14 -7.71
N VAL A 113 -3.97 8.05 -7.06
CA VAL A 113 -4.85 7.09 -6.42
C VAL A 113 -4.90 7.35 -4.92
N GLY A 114 -6.02 7.87 -4.44
CA GLY A 114 -6.31 8.13 -3.03
C GLY A 114 -7.36 7.20 -2.46
N GLY A 115 -7.49 7.22 -1.14
CA GLY A 115 -8.45 6.42 -0.38
C GLY A 115 -7.77 5.76 0.82
N THR A 116 -8.52 5.36 1.82
CA THR A 116 -7.96 4.75 3.02
C THR A 116 -7.29 3.41 2.68
N HIS A 117 -7.96 2.55 1.95
CA HIS A 117 -7.45 1.22 1.56
C HIS A 117 -7.37 1.04 0.05
N GLY A 118 -6.49 0.15 -0.41
CA GLY A 118 -6.37 -0.25 -1.81
C GLY A 118 -5.52 0.68 -2.70
N LYS A 119 -4.98 1.77 -2.18
CA LYS A 119 -4.15 2.75 -2.92
C LYS A 119 -3.03 2.08 -3.73
N THR A 120 -2.13 1.38 -3.03
CA THR A 120 -0.95 0.73 -3.63
C THR A 120 -1.34 -0.31 -4.68
N THR A 121 -2.35 -1.12 -4.39
CA THR A 121 -2.82 -2.15 -5.30
C THR A 121 -3.44 -1.53 -6.56
N THR A 122 -4.30 -0.52 -6.40
CA THR A 122 -4.94 0.16 -7.54
C THR A 122 -3.92 0.90 -8.40
N SER A 123 -3.01 1.68 -7.80
CA SER A 123 -1.98 2.42 -8.55
C SER A 123 -1.03 1.48 -9.30
N SER A 124 -0.66 0.34 -8.71
CA SER A 124 0.17 -0.66 -9.39
C SER A 124 -0.59 -1.43 -10.49
N MET A 125 -1.88 -1.73 -10.32
CA MET A 125 -2.71 -2.29 -11.38
C MET A 125 -2.84 -1.32 -12.56
N VAL A 126 -3.12 -0.03 -12.28
CA VAL A 126 -3.17 1.04 -13.28
C VAL A 126 -1.83 1.14 -14.02
N GLY A 127 -0.72 1.21 -13.29
CA GLY A 127 0.62 1.29 -13.88
C GLY A 127 0.95 0.09 -14.76
N THR A 128 0.58 -1.13 -14.33
CA THR A 128 0.78 -2.37 -15.10
C THR A 128 -0.07 -2.37 -16.37
N MET A 129 -1.36 -2.06 -16.27
CA MET A 129 -2.28 -1.99 -17.41
C MET A 129 -1.81 -0.97 -18.45
N LEU A 130 -1.41 0.23 -18.00
CA LEU A 130 -0.92 1.28 -18.91
C LEU A 130 0.42 0.92 -19.56
N SER A 131 1.32 0.22 -18.82
CA SER A 131 2.56 -0.31 -19.40
C SER A 131 2.27 -1.37 -20.47
N TYR A 132 1.31 -2.26 -20.22
CA TYR A 132 0.86 -3.24 -21.21
C TYR A 132 0.28 -2.56 -22.46
N ALA A 133 -0.46 -1.46 -22.28
CA ALA A 133 -1.01 -0.63 -23.36
C ALA A 133 0.05 0.27 -24.04
N GLU A 134 1.35 0.01 -23.82
CA GLU A 134 2.49 0.75 -24.42
C GLU A 134 2.50 2.25 -24.09
N LYS A 135 1.83 2.68 -23.01
CA LYS A 135 1.83 4.08 -22.56
C LYS A 135 3.08 4.44 -21.77
N ASP A 136 3.86 3.45 -21.35
CA ASP A 136 5.09 3.56 -20.54
C ASP A 136 5.04 4.66 -19.47
N PRO A 137 4.13 4.53 -18.47
CA PRO A 137 3.96 5.54 -17.44
C PRO A 137 5.16 5.62 -16.49
N THR A 138 5.42 6.81 -15.98
CA THR A 138 6.18 6.95 -14.73
C THR A 138 5.31 6.47 -13.58
N LEU A 139 5.85 5.65 -12.66
CA LEU A 139 5.12 5.05 -11.56
C LEU A 139 5.82 5.35 -10.23
N VAL A 140 5.06 5.82 -9.22
CA VAL A 140 5.54 6.00 -7.83
C VAL A 140 4.47 5.48 -6.88
N VAL A 141 4.73 4.34 -6.26
CA VAL A 141 3.76 3.64 -5.40
C VAL A 141 4.35 3.28 -4.03
N GLY A 142 3.50 2.97 -3.07
CA GLY A 142 3.86 2.69 -1.69
C GLY A 142 4.36 1.25 -1.41
N GLY A 143 4.54 0.41 -2.42
CA GLY A 143 4.97 -0.98 -2.25
C GLY A 143 5.78 -1.52 -3.43
N LEU A 144 6.53 -2.59 -3.21
CA LEU A 144 7.30 -3.25 -4.27
C LEU A 144 6.37 -4.04 -5.21
N VAL A 145 6.28 -3.61 -6.46
CA VAL A 145 5.40 -4.22 -7.46
C VAL A 145 6.12 -5.39 -8.15
N HIS A 146 5.56 -6.59 -8.10
CA HIS A 146 6.19 -7.79 -8.69
C HIS A 146 6.46 -7.69 -10.19
N ASN A 147 5.68 -6.88 -10.92
CA ASN A 147 5.87 -6.70 -12.36
C ASN A 147 7.15 -5.93 -12.73
N ILE A 148 7.66 -5.10 -11.82
CA ILE A 148 8.82 -4.22 -12.05
C ILE A 148 9.91 -4.36 -10.99
N ASP A 149 9.68 -5.17 -9.95
CA ASP A 149 10.56 -5.44 -8.81
C ASP A 149 11.08 -4.16 -8.09
N THR A 150 10.30 -3.10 -8.14
CA THR A 150 10.58 -1.82 -7.48
C THR A 150 9.28 -1.12 -7.11
N ASN A 151 9.36 -0.02 -6.36
CA ASN A 151 8.24 0.85 -6.02
C ASN A 151 8.19 2.12 -6.88
N SER A 152 9.13 2.29 -7.80
CA SER A 152 9.16 3.42 -8.73
C SER A 152 9.74 3.00 -10.08
N LYS A 153 9.23 3.58 -11.16
CA LYS A 153 9.73 3.39 -12.51
C LYS A 153 9.64 4.70 -13.26
N LEU A 154 10.74 5.15 -13.88
CA LEU A 154 10.69 6.24 -14.84
C LEU A 154 10.21 5.70 -16.20
N GLY A 155 9.06 6.17 -16.66
CA GLY A 155 8.56 5.91 -18.00
C GLY A 155 8.91 7.04 -18.98
N SER A 156 9.01 6.69 -20.25
CA SER A 156 9.24 7.66 -21.34
C SER A 156 7.97 8.40 -21.77
N GLY A 157 6.79 7.90 -21.37
CA GLY A 157 5.51 8.52 -21.70
C GLY A 157 5.21 9.79 -20.90
N ASP A 158 4.28 10.61 -21.40
CA ASP A 158 3.83 11.85 -20.74
C ASP A 158 2.77 11.60 -19.65
N LEU A 159 2.84 10.44 -19.02
CA LEU A 159 1.90 9.99 -18.00
C LEU A 159 2.64 9.58 -16.73
N ILE A 160 2.10 9.98 -15.58
CA ILE A 160 2.57 9.55 -14.26
C ILE A 160 1.40 9.00 -13.42
N VAL A 161 1.65 7.89 -12.74
CA VAL A 161 0.71 7.30 -11.77
C VAL A 161 1.36 7.34 -10.39
N VAL A 162 0.68 7.95 -9.44
CA VAL A 162 1.17 8.09 -8.07
C VAL A 162 0.14 7.64 -7.05
N GLU A 163 0.62 7.24 -5.89
CA GLU A 163 -0.20 7.02 -4.71
C GLU A 163 -0.39 8.33 -3.95
N ALA A 164 -1.64 8.67 -3.63
CA ALA A 164 -2.03 9.85 -2.88
C ALA A 164 -2.35 9.46 -1.44
N ASP A 165 -1.36 9.63 -0.54
CA ASP A 165 -1.44 9.24 0.85
C ASP A 165 -2.11 10.34 1.67
N GLU A 166 -3.21 10.03 2.35
CA GLU A 166 -3.96 10.95 3.19
C GLU A 166 -3.28 11.23 4.54
N PHE A 167 -2.31 10.40 4.94
CA PHE A 167 -1.55 10.64 6.17
C PHE A 167 -0.91 12.04 6.16
N ASP A 168 -0.99 12.75 7.29
CA ASP A 168 -0.50 14.13 7.45
C ASP A 168 -1.06 15.11 6.38
N ARG A 169 -2.22 14.79 5.79
CA ARG A 169 -2.87 15.54 4.68
C ARG A 169 -1.94 15.76 3.49
N SER A 170 -0.92 14.92 3.34
CA SER A 170 0.13 15.09 2.34
C SER A 170 -0.39 15.03 0.91
N PHE A 171 -1.48 14.29 0.65
CA PHE A 171 -2.11 14.22 -0.67
C PHE A 171 -2.67 15.58 -1.16
N LEU A 172 -2.92 16.55 -0.27
CA LEU A 172 -3.37 17.90 -0.64
C LEU A 172 -2.30 18.73 -1.39
N ALA A 173 -1.04 18.31 -1.33
CA ALA A 173 0.02 18.90 -2.15
C ALA A 173 -0.07 18.46 -3.63
N LEU A 174 -0.82 17.38 -3.92
CA LEU A 174 -0.98 16.84 -5.26
C LEU A 174 -2.11 17.57 -6.01
N LYS A 175 -1.87 17.85 -7.28
CA LYS A 175 -2.87 18.43 -8.20
C LYS A 175 -2.95 17.56 -9.46
N PRO A 176 -3.52 16.35 -9.36
CA PRO A 176 -3.57 15.42 -10.48
C PRO A 176 -4.59 15.86 -11.53
N THR A 177 -4.40 15.43 -12.77
CA THR A 177 -5.41 15.58 -13.82
C THR A 177 -6.53 14.55 -13.67
N ILE A 178 -6.21 13.38 -13.12
CA ILE A 178 -7.18 12.32 -12.82
C ILE A 178 -6.98 11.85 -11.37
N ALA A 179 -8.06 11.82 -10.59
CA ALA A 179 -8.05 11.26 -9.24
C ALA A 179 -8.89 9.97 -9.18
N ILE A 180 -8.32 8.89 -8.68
CA ILE A 180 -9.07 7.67 -8.35
C ILE A 180 -9.26 7.64 -6.84
N ILE A 181 -10.50 7.52 -6.36
CA ILE A 181 -10.81 7.40 -4.93
C ILE A 181 -11.43 6.04 -4.66
N THR A 182 -10.71 5.21 -3.90
CA THR A 182 -11.11 3.82 -3.64
C THR A 182 -12.16 3.71 -2.55
N ASN A 183 -11.92 4.36 -1.41
CA ASN A 183 -12.83 4.39 -0.26
C ASN A 183 -12.40 5.48 0.73
N ILE A 184 -13.27 5.79 1.69
CA ILE A 184 -12.96 6.65 2.84
C ILE A 184 -13.41 5.91 4.10
N GLU A 185 -12.49 5.64 5.00
CA GLU A 185 -12.71 5.07 6.33
C GLU A 185 -11.86 5.82 7.34
N LEU A 186 -12.33 5.99 8.57
CA LEU A 186 -11.58 6.73 9.58
C LEU A 186 -10.32 5.96 9.96
N GLU A 187 -9.20 6.52 9.59
CA GLU A 187 -7.86 6.08 9.95
C GLU A 187 -7.02 7.32 10.29
N HIS A 188 -5.82 7.13 10.85
CA HIS A 188 -4.93 8.24 11.20
C HIS A 188 -5.58 9.24 12.18
N THR A 189 -6.13 8.73 13.29
CA THR A 189 -6.79 9.54 14.33
C THR A 189 -5.87 10.54 15.03
N ASP A 190 -4.56 10.42 14.82
CA ASP A 190 -3.54 11.43 15.14
C ASP A 190 -3.56 12.65 14.21
N CYS A 191 -4.07 12.50 12.98
CA CYS A 191 -4.12 13.55 11.95
C CYS A 191 -5.53 14.09 11.70
N TYR A 192 -6.55 13.25 11.89
CA TYR A 192 -7.95 13.56 11.63
C TYR A 192 -8.80 13.46 12.88
N LYS A 193 -9.51 14.51 13.17
CA LYS A 193 -10.35 14.60 14.36
C LYS A 193 -11.52 13.60 14.34
N ASP A 194 -12.12 13.45 13.18
CA ASP A 194 -13.26 12.56 12.93
C ASP A 194 -13.42 12.28 11.43
N ILE A 195 -14.38 11.43 11.07
CA ILE A 195 -14.65 11.08 9.68
C ILE A 195 -15.01 12.30 8.82
N LYS A 196 -15.64 13.33 9.38
CA LYS A 196 -16.02 14.54 8.64
C LYS A 196 -14.80 15.38 8.28
N ASP A 197 -13.83 15.45 9.16
CA ASP A 197 -12.56 16.13 8.89
C ASP A 197 -11.77 15.42 7.78
N LEU A 198 -11.76 14.09 7.78
CA LEU A 198 -11.19 13.28 6.70
C LEU A 198 -11.95 13.50 5.38
N GLN A 199 -13.28 13.45 5.41
CA GLN A 199 -14.14 13.72 4.24
C GLN A 199 -13.90 15.10 3.64
N GLN A 200 -13.75 16.14 4.47
CA GLN A 200 -13.44 17.50 3.99
C GLN A 200 -12.08 17.55 3.27
N SER A 201 -11.09 16.83 3.76
CA SER A 201 -9.78 16.73 3.10
C SER A 201 -9.89 16.03 1.74
N PHE A 202 -10.69 14.96 1.62
CA PHE A 202 -10.96 14.33 0.32
C PHE A 202 -11.73 15.25 -0.63
N VAL A 203 -12.68 16.06 -0.14
CA VAL A 203 -13.35 17.09 -0.95
C VAL A 203 -12.33 18.10 -1.49
N GLN A 204 -11.38 18.57 -0.66
CA GLN A 204 -10.32 19.49 -1.10
C GLN A 204 -9.42 18.83 -2.15
N PHE A 205 -9.03 17.59 -1.94
CA PHE A 205 -8.24 16.82 -2.90
C PHE A 205 -8.97 16.66 -4.24
N CYS A 206 -10.23 16.24 -4.22
CA CYS A 206 -11.04 16.13 -5.43
C CYS A 206 -11.19 17.49 -6.16
N LYS A 207 -11.36 18.59 -5.42
CA LYS A 207 -11.43 19.95 -6.01
C LYS A 207 -10.11 20.43 -6.62
N SER A 208 -8.98 19.80 -6.29
CA SER A 208 -7.68 20.10 -6.93
C SER A 208 -7.59 19.59 -8.38
N VAL A 209 -8.41 18.61 -8.75
CA VAL A 209 -8.55 18.11 -10.12
C VAL A 209 -9.06 19.27 -11.02
N PRO A 210 -8.42 19.55 -12.16
CA PRO A 210 -8.85 20.65 -13.04
C PRO A 210 -10.22 20.37 -13.68
N PHE A 211 -10.86 21.40 -14.20
CA PHE A 211 -12.20 21.29 -14.80
C PHE A 211 -12.25 20.36 -16.04
N TYR A 212 -11.13 20.12 -16.66
CA TYR A 212 -10.95 19.22 -17.80
C TYR A 212 -10.46 17.82 -17.39
N GLY A 213 -10.22 17.63 -16.11
CA GLY A 213 -9.79 16.35 -15.54
C GLY A 213 -10.98 15.47 -15.16
N GLU A 214 -10.69 14.35 -14.49
CA GLU A 214 -11.69 13.33 -14.15
C GLU A 214 -11.48 12.79 -12.73
N ILE A 215 -12.57 12.49 -12.03
CA ILE A 215 -12.56 11.76 -10.77
C ILE A 215 -13.24 10.40 -10.98
N ILE A 216 -12.57 9.34 -10.61
CA ILE A 216 -13.08 7.96 -10.65
C ILE A 216 -13.34 7.52 -9.21
N ALA A 217 -14.60 7.42 -8.80
CA ALA A 217 -14.99 7.27 -7.39
C ALA A 217 -15.77 5.98 -7.12
N CYS A 218 -15.35 5.20 -6.10
CA CYS A 218 -16.05 4.00 -5.64
C CYS A 218 -17.24 4.35 -4.76
N ILE A 219 -18.46 4.22 -5.27
CA ILE A 219 -19.68 4.55 -4.50
C ILE A 219 -20.13 3.47 -3.53
N ASP A 220 -19.43 2.34 -3.46
CA ASP A 220 -19.67 1.32 -2.43
C ASP A 220 -19.14 1.75 -1.06
N SER A 221 -18.28 2.77 -1.00
CA SER A 221 -17.88 3.44 0.25
C SER A 221 -18.94 4.45 0.67
N PRO A 222 -19.66 4.25 1.79
CA PRO A 222 -20.70 5.17 2.24
C PRO A 222 -20.16 6.58 2.48
N ALA A 223 -19.00 6.69 3.16
CA ALA A 223 -18.40 8.00 3.47
C ALA A 223 -17.92 8.73 2.20
N LEU A 224 -17.50 8.01 1.15
CA LEU A 224 -17.19 8.62 -0.14
C LEU A 224 -18.46 9.06 -0.87
N LYS A 225 -19.52 8.23 -0.85
CA LYS A 225 -20.80 8.56 -1.48
C LYS A 225 -21.41 9.85 -0.90
N GLU A 226 -21.24 10.11 0.40
CA GLU A 226 -21.73 11.32 1.07
C GLU A 226 -21.08 12.61 0.55
N ILE A 227 -19.83 12.56 0.12
CA ILE A 227 -19.09 13.74 -0.34
C ILE A 227 -19.23 14.03 -1.83
N ILE A 228 -19.70 13.08 -2.63
CA ILE A 228 -19.88 13.26 -4.09
C ILE A 228 -20.65 14.56 -4.43
N PRO A 229 -21.78 14.89 -3.78
CA PRO A 229 -22.52 16.12 -4.07
C PRO A 229 -21.76 17.41 -3.75
N LEU A 230 -20.67 17.32 -2.97
CA LEU A 230 -19.84 18.47 -2.58
C LEU A 230 -18.69 18.73 -3.56
N VAL A 231 -18.49 17.79 -4.51
CA VAL A 231 -17.38 17.83 -5.46
C VAL A 231 -17.91 18.28 -6.83
N GLU A 232 -17.64 19.52 -7.18
CA GLU A 232 -18.07 20.15 -8.45
C GLU A 232 -16.99 19.93 -9.53
N ARG A 233 -16.75 18.65 -9.89
CA ARG A 233 -15.79 18.24 -10.93
C ARG A 233 -16.36 17.08 -11.74
N PRO A 234 -15.92 16.87 -12.99
CA PRO A 234 -16.29 15.68 -13.77
C PRO A 234 -15.99 14.42 -12.95
N MET A 235 -16.96 13.51 -12.89
CA MET A 235 -16.85 12.31 -12.06
C MET A 235 -17.53 11.12 -12.70
N THR A 236 -16.79 10.02 -12.79
CA THR A 236 -17.31 8.70 -13.16
C THR A 236 -17.31 7.79 -11.94
N THR A 237 -18.46 7.17 -11.65
CA THR A 237 -18.62 6.31 -10.48
C THR A 237 -18.46 4.85 -10.82
N TYR A 238 -17.90 4.06 -9.91
CA TYR A 238 -17.81 2.62 -10.04
C TYR A 238 -18.13 1.90 -8.72
N GLY A 239 -18.41 0.60 -8.81
CA GLY A 239 -18.70 -0.23 -7.65
C GLY A 239 -19.55 -1.45 -7.99
N ARG A 240 -20.15 -2.07 -6.98
CA ARG A 240 -21.18 -3.10 -7.10
C ARG A 240 -22.59 -2.52 -7.00
N SER A 241 -22.70 -1.34 -6.39
CA SER A 241 -23.95 -0.61 -6.23
C SER A 241 -24.66 -0.39 -7.58
N ARG A 242 -26.00 -0.51 -7.57
CA ARG A 242 -26.81 -0.27 -8.77
C ARG A 242 -26.70 1.15 -9.32
N ASP A 243 -26.36 2.10 -8.45
CA ASP A 243 -26.21 3.51 -8.81
C ASP A 243 -24.86 3.82 -9.48
N ALA A 244 -23.92 2.87 -9.49
CA ALA A 244 -22.62 3.07 -10.11
C ALA A 244 -22.73 3.05 -11.65
N ALA A 245 -22.01 3.97 -12.31
CA ALA A 245 -21.94 4.02 -13.77
C ALA A 245 -21.27 2.75 -14.34
N TYR A 246 -20.20 2.28 -13.69
CA TYR A 246 -19.54 1.02 -14.00
C TYR A 246 -19.68 0.03 -12.84
N ARG A 247 -20.06 -1.21 -13.13
CA ARG A 247 -20.38 -2.21 -12.11
C ARG A 247 -19.65 -3.52 -12.32
N ALA A 248 -19.14 -4.09 -11.21
CA ALA A 248 -18.72 -5.49 -11.17
C ALA A 248 -19.92 -6.39 -10.82
N LYS A 249 -20.20 -7.38 -11.66
CA LYS A 249 -21.21 -8.43 -11.44
C LYS A 249 -20.59 -9.81 -11.67
N ASN A 250 -21.31 -10.89 -11.26
CA ASN A 250 -20.93 -12.29 -11.50
C ASN A 250 -19.52 -12.62 -10.95
N LEU A 251 -19.26 -12.17 -9.72
CA LEU A 251 -17.96 -12.39 -9.06
C LEU A 251 -17.74 -13.88 -8.80
N GLN A 252 -16.53 -14.37 -9.14
CA GLN A 252 -16.09 -15.74 -8.84
C GLN A 252 -14.67 -15.71 -8.28
N PHE A 253 -14.42 -16.59 -7.32
CA PHE A 253 -13.10 -16.72 -6.66
C PHE A 253 -12.65 -18.18 -6.73
N LYS A 254 -11.42 -18.40 -7.16
CA LYS A 254 -10.80 -19.71 -7.20
C LYS A 254 -9.30 -19.56 -6.99
N GLU A 255 -8.82 -20.00 -5.84
CA GLU A 255 -7.45 -19.83 -5.42
C GLU A 255 -7.02 -18.35 -5.53
N ASN A 256 -5.88 -18.05 -6.14
CA ASN A 256 -5.40 -16.71 -6.36
C ASN A 256 -6.10 -15.96 -7.50
N LYS A 257 -7.13 -16.53 -8.12
CA LYS A 257 -7.85 -15.92 -9.23
C LYS A 257 -9.19 -15.34 -8.81
N SER A 258 -9.48 -14.16 -9.33
CA SER A 258 -10.81 -13.54 -9.24
C SER A 258 -11.31 -13.22 -10.64
N THR A 259 -12.56 -13.49 -10.93
CA THR A 259 -13.19 -13.13 -12.20
C THR A 259 -14.49 -12.37 -11.96
N TYR A 260 -14.81 -11.46 -12.85
CA TYR A 260 -16.05 -10.70 -12.80
C TYR A 260 -16.44 -10.14 -14.17
N SER A 261 -17.71 -9.85 -14.35
CA SER A 261 -18.22 -9.17 -15.56
C SER A 261 -18.30 -7.66 -15.32
N VAL A 262 -17.81 -6.87 -16.27
CA VAL A 262 -17.89 -5.39 -16.25
C VAL A 262 -19.16 -4.95 -16.96
N PHE A 263 -19.95 -4.13 -16.30
CA PHE A 263 -21.15 -3.50 -16.85
C PHE A 263 -21.03 -1.98 -16.85
N ARG A 264 -21.37 -1.34 -17.96
CA ARG A 264 -21.62 0.10 -18.05
C ARG A 264 -23.13 0.30 -18.18
N SER A 265 -23.75 0.84 -17.14
CA SER A 265 -25.22 0.81 -17.00
C SER A 265 -25.75 -0.63 -17.09
N GLU A 266 -26.52 -0.97 -18.11
CA GLU A 266 -27.04 -2.35 -18.34
C GLU A 266 -26.25 -3.11 -19.42
N GLU A 267 -25.31 -2.48 -20.11
CA GLU A 267 -24.47 -3.10 -21.13
C GLU A 267 -23.31 -3.89 -20.48
N CYS A 268 -23.20 -5.18 -20.84
CA CYS A 268 -22.06 -6.00 -20.45
C CYS A 268 -20.91 -5.76 -21.44
N LEU A 269 -19.79 -5.21 -20.95
CA LEU A 269 -18.61 -4.96 -21.75
C LEU A 269 -17.73 -6.20 -21.93
N GLY A 270 -17.81 -7.15 -20.99
CA GLY A 270 -17.06 -8.40 -20.99
C GLY A 270 -16.57 -8.80 -19.61
N ASP A 271 -15.76 -9.87 -19.57
CA ASP A 271 -15.23 -10.44 -18.34
C ASP A 271 -13.76 -10.09 -18.15
N ILE A 272 -13.40 -9.76 -16.91
CA ILE A 272 -12.03 -9.53 -16.43
C ILE A 272 -11.62 -10.70 -15.55
N GLU A 273 -10.37 -11.16 -15.70
CA GLU A 273 -9.69 -12.10 -14.83
C GLU A 273 -8.48 -11.43 -14.17
N LEU A 274 -8.31 -11.68 -12.87
CA LEU A 274 -7.20 -11.21 -12.04
C LEU A 274 -6.40 -12.39 -11.50
N ASN A 275 -5.09 -12.22 -11.36
CA ASN A 275 -4.21 -13.16 -10.67
C ASN A 275 -3.98 -12.79 -9.19
N VAL A 276 -4.94 -12.09 -8.59
CA VAL A 276 -4.95 -11.75 -7.16
C VAL A 276 -6.34 -12.01 -6.58
N PRO A 277 -6.45 -12.52 -5.33
CA PRO A 277 -7.72 -12.93 -4.76
C PRO A 277 -8.48 -11.76 -4.13
N GLY A 278 -9.76 -11.95 -3.92
CA GLY A 278 -10.60 -11.14 -3.06
C GLY A 278 -11.43 -10.08 -3.79
N GLU A 279 -12.61 -9.83 -3.23
CA GLU A 279 -13.59 -8.87 -3.76
C GLU A 279 -13.04 -7.44 -3.84
N HIS A 280 -12.23 -7.03 -2.85
CA HIS A 280 -11.59 -5.71 -2.85
C HIS A 280 -10.68 -5.52 -4.07
N ASN A 281 -9.99 -6.57 -4.53
CA ASN A 281 -9.14 -6.51 -5.72
C ASN A 281 -9.97 -6.43 -7.00
N ILE A 282 -11.18 -6.97 -7.01
CA ILE A 282 -12.13 -6.72 -8.10
C ILE A 282 -12.47 -5.24 -8.17
N LEU A 283 -12.77 -4.58 -7.04
CA LEU A 283 -13.05 -3.14 -7.03
C LEU A 283 -11.83 -2.31 -7.41
N ASN A 284 -10.64 -2.67 -6.91
CA ASN A 284 -9.38 -2.01 -7.30
C ASN A 284 -9.13 -2.12 -8.81
N SER A 285 -9.38 -3.29 -9.40
CA SER A 285 -9.22 -3.50 -10.85
C SER A 285 -10.31 -2.80 -11.66
N LEU A 286 -11.55 -2.73 -11.16
CA LEU A 286 -12.62 -2.01 -11.83
C LEU A 286 -12.28 -0.52 -11.97
N ALA A 287 -11.62 0.09 -10.96
CA ALA A 287 -11.11 1.44 -11.07
C ALA A 287 -10.09 1.58 -12.24
N ALA A 288 -9.19 0.61 -12.39
CA ALA A 288 -8.25 0.59 -13.52
C ALA A 288 -8.96 0.37 -14.87
N VAL A 289 -10.00 -0.48 -14.91
CA VAL A 289 -10.84 -0.66 -16.11
C VAL A 289 -11.49 0.66 -16.51
N VAL A 290 -12.12 1.36 -15.56
CA VAL A 290 -12.77 2.66 -15.82
C VAL A 290 -11.76 3.66 -16.34
N LEU A 291 -10.60 3.79 -15.68
CA LEU A 291 -9.54 4.68 -16.18
C LEU A 291 -9.12 4.33 -17.60
N GLY A 292 -8.89 3.06 -17.90
CA GLY A 292 -8.48 2.63 -19.25
C GLY A 292 -9.53 2.98 -20.31
N LEU A 293 -10.81 2.82 -20.01
CA LEU A 293 -11.91 3.19 -20.91
C LEU A 293 -12.00 4.70 -21.12
N GLU A 294 -11.89 5.51 -20.05
CA GLU A 294 -11.88 6.97 -20.12
C GLU A 294 -10.65 7.50 -20.90
N MET A 295 -9.53 6.77 -20.86
CA MET A 295 -8.34 7.08 -21.69
C MET A 295 -8.46 6.53 -23.12
N GLY A 296 -9.58 5.94 -23.53
CA GLY A 296 -9.84 5.43 -24.86
C GLY A 296 -9.13 4.12 -25.23
N LEU A 297 -8.67 3.35 -24.24
CA LEU A 297 -8.13 2.01 -24.47
C LEU A 297 -9.24 1.02 -24.86
N SER A 298 -8.91 0.04 -25.71
CA SER A 298 -9.84 -1.03 -26.00
C SER A 298 -10.07 -1.92 -24.77
N PHE A 299 -11.28 -2.45 -24.60
CA PHE A 299 -11.59 -3.36 -23.48
C PHE A 299 -10.65 -4.58 -23.48
N GLN A 300 -10.26 -5.08 -24.67
CA GLN A 300 -9.33 -6.19 -24.80
C GLN A 300 -7.92 -5.85 -24.27
N THR A 301 -7.39 -4.67 -24.61
CA THR A 301 -6.10 -4.19 -24.08
C THR A 301 -6.13 -4.06 -22.56
N ILE A 302 -7.23 -3.51 -22.02
CA ILE A 302 -7.44 -3.38 -20.58
C ILE A 302 -7.46 -4.75 -19.90
N LYS A 303 -8.24 -5.69 -20.44
CA LYS A 303 -8.36 -7.07 -19.95
C LYS A 303 -7.00 -7.77 -19.84
N GLU A 304 -6.21 -7.73 -20.92
CA GLU A 304 -4.90 -8.36 -20.98
C GLU A 304 -3.90 -7.65 -20.06
N GLY A 305 -3.94 -6.32 -20.01
CA GLY A 305 -3.10 -5.54 -19.09
C GLY A 305 -3.38 -5.86 -17.62
N ILE A 306 -4.63 -5.99 -17.23
CA ILE A 306 -5.02 -6.38 -15.87
C ILE A 306 -4.62 -7.83 -15.58
N LEU A 307 -4.83 -8.74 -16.52
CA LEU A 307 -4.43 -10.16 -16.38
C LEU A 307 -2.90 -10.30 -16.18
N SER A 308 -2.10 -9.39 -16.75
CA SER A 308 -0.64 -9.38 -16.59
C SER A 308 -0.15 -8.95 -15.21
N TYR A 309 -1.04 -8.41 -14.37
CA TYR A 309 -0.69 -7.94 -13.02
C TYR A 309 -0.39 -9.12 -12.07
N LYS A 310 0.75 -9.04 -11.37
CA LYS A 310 1.27 -10.09 -10.49
C LYS A 310 1.19 -9.79 -8.99
N GLY A 311 0.59 -8.65 -8.63
CA GLY A 311 0.49 -8.23 -7.23
C GLY A 311 1.63 -7.33 -6.74
N VAL A 312 1.56 -7.00 -5.47
CA VAL A 312 2.55 -6.21 -4.71
C VAL A 312 3.05 -7.06 -3.55
N ARG A 313 4.33 -6.99 -3.25
CA ARG A 313 4.90 -7.69 -2.08
C ARG A 313 4.11 -7.30 -0.81
N ARG A 314 3.86 -8.29 0.02
CA ARG A 314 3.09 -8.15 1.25
C ARG A 314 1.62 -7.71 1.05
N ARG A 315 1.00 -7.99 -0.09
CA ARG A 315 -0.44 -7.82 -0.33
C ARG A 315 -1.01 -9.15 -0.85
N PHE A 316 -1.46 -9.99 0.05
CA PHE A 316 -1.79 -11.39 -0.17
C PHE A 316 -0.70 -12.11 -0.98
N ASP A 317 0.52 -11.96 -0.50
CA ASP A 317 1.75 -12.37 -1.19
C ASP A 317 2.02 -13.86 -0.95
N ILE A 318 1.73 -14.69 -1.96
CA ILE A 318 1.90 -16.14 -1.89
C ILE A 318 3.41 -16.46 -1.99
N LYS A 319 3.97 -16.96 -0.89
CA LYS A 319 5.38 -17.34 -0.78
C LYS A 319 5.68 -18.74 -1.32
N GLY A 320 4.66 -19.57 -1.43
CA GLY A 320 4.75 -20.94 -1.98
C GLY A 320 3.92 -21.96 -1.21
N THR A 321 3.98 -23.21 -1.67
CA THR A 321 3.36 -24.36 -1.00
C THR A 321 4.46 -25.38 -0.66
N TYR A 322 4.60 -25.71 0.61
CA TYR A 322 5.60 -26.64 1.14
C TYR A 322 4.92 -27.65 2.05
N ASN A 323 5.16 -28.95 1.85
CA ASN A 323 4.51 -30.04 2.60
C ASN A 323 2.96 -29.90 2.63
N ASP A 324 2.38 -29.47 1.50
CA ASP A 324 0.96 -29.14 1.33
C ASP A 324 0.45 -28.00 2.25
N ILE A 325 1.33 -27.14 2.75
CA ILE A 325 0.99 -25.92 3.47
C ILE A 325 1.20 -24.72 2.55
N LEU A 326 0.12 -24.01 2.25
CA LEU A 326 0.18 -22.75 1.47
C LEU A 326 0.59 -21.61 2.41
N ILE A 327 1.67 -20.90 2.09
CA ILE A 327 2.20 -19.81 2.92
C ILE A 327 1.96 -18.46 2.23
N VAL A 328 1.33 -17.54 2.96
CA VAL A 328 0.94 -16.20 2.49
C VAL A 328 1.39 -15.15 3.49
N ASP A 329 1.84 -13.99 3.00
CA ASP A 329 2.15 -12.81 3.81
C ASP A 329 1.29 -11.62 3.38
N ASP A 330 0.79 -10.86 4.36
CA ASP A 330 -0.01 -9.67 4.10
C ASP A 330 0.33 -8.51 5.04
N TYR A 331 0.29 -7.31 4.53
CA TYR A 331 0.56 -6.08 5.29
C TYR A 331 -0.61 -5.62 6.16
N ALA A 332 -1.75 -6.31 6.12
CA ALA A 332 -2.99 -5.96 6.81
C ALA A 332 -2.72 -5.63 8.29
N HIS A 333 -3.08 -4.43 8.68
CA HIS A 333 -2.83 -3.87 10.01
C HIS A 333 -3.98 -2.98 10.54
N HIS A 334 -5.06 -2.87 9.77
CA HIS A 334 -6.35 -2.29 10.19
C HIS A 334 -7.40 -3.41 10.25
N PRO A 335 -8.42 -3.36 11.14
CA PRO A 335 -9.43 -4.43 11.25
C PRO A 335 -10.12 -4.76 9.94
N THR A 336 -10.47 -3.76 9.14
CA THR A 336 -11.07 -3.92 7.81
C THR A 336 -10.14 -4.68 6.87
N GLU A 337 -8.85 -4.35 6.83
CA GLU A 337 -7.86 -5.05 6.01
C GLU A 337 -7.72 -6.51 6.44
N VAL A 338 -7.61 -6.76 7.75
CA VAL A 338 -7.52 -8.12 8.32
C VAL A 338 -8.74 -8.96 7.92
N ALA A 339 -9.96 -8.39 8.06
CA ALA A 339 -11.18 -9.08 7.67
C ALA A 339 -11.21 -9.40 6.16
N VAL A 340 -10.82 -8.44 5.33
CA VAL A 340 -10.79 -8.58 3.88
C VAL A 340 -9.78 -9.64 3.43
N THR A 341 -8.58 -9.65 4.02
CA THR A 341 -7.54 -10.64 3.74
C THR A 341 -7.96 -12.04 4.15
N LEU A 342 -8.54 -12.21 5.34
CA LEU A 342 -9.06 -13.50 5.80
C LEU A 342 -10.24 -14.00 4.97
N ASN A 343 -11.18 -13.13 4.58
CA ASN A 343 -12.27 -13.48 3.69
C ASN A 343 -11.75 -13.90 2.30
N SER A 344 -10.69 -13.29 1.81
CA SER A 344 -10.04 -13.69 0.56
C SER A 344 -9.45 -15.09 0.64
N ALA A 345 -8.79 -15.43 1.76
CA ALA A 345 -8.27 -16.77 2.02
C ALA A 345 -9.43 -17.80 2.06
N LYS A 346 -10.51 -17.49 2.79
CA LYS A 346 -11.67 -18.39 2.94
C LYS A 346 -12.47 -18.58 1.67
N SER A 347 -12.60 -17.56 0.83
CA SER A 347 -13.36 -17.64 -0.41
C SER A 347 -12.56 -18.27 -1.56
N GLY A 348 -11.24 -18.14 -1.56
CA GLY A 348 -10.39 -18.65 -2.63
C GLY A 348 -9.97 -20.10 -2.44
N TRP A 349 -9.78 -20.58 -1.20
CA TRP A 349 -9.24 -21.90 -0.91
C TRP A 349 -10.10 -22.71 0.06
N ASP A 350 -10.27 -23.98 -0.23
CA ASP A 350 -10.84 -24.96 0.70
C ASP A 350 -9.73 -25.53 1.61
N ARG A 351 -9.18 -24.64 2.48
CA ARG A 351 -8.10 -24.97 3.42
C ARG A 351 -8.43 -24.42 4.82
N ARG A 352 -7.90 -25.08 5.84
CA ARG A 352 -7.93 -24.54 7.20
C ARG A 352 -6.98 -23.34 7.26
N VAL A 353 -7.48 -22.19 7.67
CA VAL A 353 -6.73 -20.93 7.75
C VAL A 353 -6.14 -20.76 9.14
N VAL A 354 -4.82 -20.75 9.22
CA VAL A 354 -4.03 -20.44 10.41
C VAL A 354 -3.50 -19.01 10.27
N ALA A 355 -4.07 -18.08 11.02
CA ALA A 355 -3.71 -16.67 10.98
C ALA A 355 -2.69 -16.34 12.07
N VAL A 356 -1.57 -15.75 11.71
CA VAL A 356 -0.61 -15.12 12.63
C VAL A 356 -0.74 -13.62 12.48
N PHE A 357 -1.12 -12.93 13.55
CA PHE A 357 -1.32 -11.49 13.53
C PHE A 357 -0.37 -10.77 14.48
N GLN A 358 0.40 -9.82 13.93
CA GLN A 358 1.21 -8.87 14.70
C GLN A 358 0.49 -7.52 14.74
N PRO A 359 -0.09 -7.13 15.89
CA PRO A 359 -0.68 -5.81 16.04
C PRO A 359 0.38 -4.72 15.82
N HIS A 360 -0.03 -3.62 15.18
CA HIS A 360 0.86 -2.49 14.87
C HIS A 360 0.34 -1.23 15.54
N LEU A 361 1.21 -0.55 16.33
CA LEU A 361 0.96 0.61 17.18
C LEU A 361 0.11 0.30 18.42
N PHE A 362 0.53 0.86 19.55
CA PHE A 362 -0.21 0.76 20.82
C PHE A 362 -1.53 1.53 20.75
N SER A 363 -1.52 2.72 20.18
CA SER A 363 -2.71 3.56 20.00
C SER A 363 -3.79 2.83 19.20
N ARG A 364 -3.45 2.27 18.04
CA ARG A 364 -4.38 1.52 17.18
C ARG A 364 -4.90 0.27 17.87
N THR A 365 -4.04 -0.47 18.58
CA THR A 365 -4.46 -1.65 19.34
C THR A 365 -5.46 -1.28 20.42
N LYS A 366 -5.22 -0.18 21.15
CA LYS A 366 -6.13 0.32 22.18
C LYS A 366 -7.50 0.70 21.62
N GLU A 367 -7.51 1.34 20.48
CA GLU A 367 -8.74 1.85 19.85
C GLU A 367 -9.57 0.72 19.24
N PHE A 368 -8.93 -0.23 18.53
CA PHE A 368 -9.61 -1.21 17.67
C PHE A 368 -9.49 -2.66 18.14
N PHE A 369 -9.14 -2.95 19.41
CA PHE A 369 -8.92 -4.35 19.84
C PHE A 369 -10.15 -5.26 19.67
N LYS A 370 -11.36 -4.71 19.80
CA LYS A 370 -12.62 -5.48 19.59
C LYS A 370 -12.86 -5.78 18.14
N GLU A 371 -12.65 -4.80 17.28
CA GLU A 371 -12.80 -4.91 15.82
C GLU A 371 -11.75 -5.89 15.26
N PHE A 372 -10.50 -5.83 15.74
CA PHE A 372 -9.48 -6.84 15.42
C PHE A 372 -9.91 -8.24 15.87
N ALA A 373 -10.42 -8.38 17.08
CA ALA A 373 -10.90 -9.67 17.59
C ALA A 373 -12.05 -10.20 16.72
N TYR A 374 -12.98 -9.35 16.31
CA TYR A 374 -14.07 -9.71 15.41
C TYR A 374 -13.55 -10.18 14.05
N ALA A 375 -12.64 -9.43 13.44
CA ALA A 375 -12.04 -9.76 12.15
C ALA A 375 -11.26 -11.08 12.18
N LEU A 376 -10.43 -11.28 13.21
CA LEU A 376 -9.58 -12.46 13.34
C LEU A 376 -10.35 -13.77 13.53
N LYS A 377 -11.58 -13.73 14.07
CA LYS A 377 -12.45 -14.91 14.21
C LYS A 377 -12.89 -15.55 12.89
N ILE A 378 -12.61 -14.91 11.74
CA ILE A 378 -12.83 -15.52 10.42
C ILE A 378 -11.86 -16.68 10.18
N ALA A 379 -10.65 -16.66 10.78
CA ALA A 379 -9.68 -17.74 10.71
C ALA A 379 -10.11 -18.94 11.56
N ASP A 380 -9.60 -20.14 11.24
CA ASP A 380 -9.86 -21.35 12.00
C ASP A 380 -8.97 -21.44 13.24
N ILE A 381 -7.73 -20.92 13.12
CA ILE A 381 -6.78 -20.78 14.25
C ILE A 381 -6.19 -19.37 14.18
N VAL A 382 -6.06 -18.76 15.36
CA VAL A 382 -5.48 -17.42 15.52
C VAL A 382 -4.27 -17.46 16.44
N ILE A 383 -3.14 -16.96 15.99
CA ILE A 383 -1.93 -16.76 16.75
C ILE A 383 -1.66 -15.26 16.82
N ILE A 384 -1.58 -14.70 18.01
CA ILE A 384 -1.36 -13.27 18.22
C ILE A 384 0.04 -13.09 18.81
N THR A 385 0.83 -12.20 18.23
CA THR A 385 2.17 -11.85 18.73
C THR A 385 2.13 -10.56 19.53
N ASP A 386 3.28 -10.11 20.03
CA ASP A 386 3.35 -8.82 20.68
C ASP A 386 3.14 -7.65 19.69
N ILE A 387 2.76 -6.49 20.26
CA ILE A 387 2.55 -5.27 19.49
C ILE A 387 3.88 -4.77 18.95
N TYR A 388 3.94 -4.53 17.64
CA TYR A 388 5.03 -3.78 17.05
C TYR A 388 4.78 -2.28 17.23
N GLY A 389 5.49 -1.66 18.17
CA GLY A 389 5.26 -0.26 18.56
C GLY A 389 5.70 0.77 17.51
N ALA A 390 6.58 0.36 16.56
CA ALA A 390 7.20 1.26 15.59
C ALA A 390 7.84 2.50 16.28
N ARG A 391 7.19 3.66 16.16
CA ARG A 391 7.64 4.93 16.75
C ARG A 391 6.92 5.30 18.05
N GLU A 392 5.98 4.50 18.50
CA GLU A 392 5.22 4.77 19.73
C GLU A 392 5.89 4.16 20.94
N GLU A 393 5.85 4.89 22.07
CA GLU A 393 6.19 4.35 23.36
C GLU A 393 5.03 3.45 23.89
N PRO A 394 5.35 2.43 24.69
CA PRO A 394 4.33 1.58 25.28
C PRO A 394 3.29 2.38 26.09
N ILE A 395 2.01 2.06 25.90
CA ILE A 395 0.91 2.65 26.65
C ILE A 395 0.53 1.70 27.79
N ASP A 396 0.45 2.22 29.02
CA ASP A 396 0.12 1.41 30.19
C ASP A 396 -1.22 0.66 30.02
N GLY A 397 -1.22 -0.63 30.34
CA GLY A 397 -2.37 -1.51 30.17
C GLY A 397 -2.69 -1.93 28.71
N VAL A 398 -1.94 -1.46 27.72
CA VAL A 398 -2.15 -1.81 26.29
C VAL A 398 -1.14 -2.87 25.86
N THR A 399 -1.62 -4.08 25.67
CA THR A 399 -0.85 -5.21 25.16
C THR A 399 -1.69 -6.03 24.19
N SER A 400 -1.08 -6.92 23.43
CA SER A 400 -1.78 -7.85 22.54
C SER A 400 -2.79 -8.77 23.27
N LYS A 401 -2.70 -8.87 24.62
CA LYS A 401 -3.69 -9.55 25.46
C LYS A 401 -5.09 -8.97 25.35
N LEU A 402 -5.24 -7.69 24.99
CA LEU A 402 -6.57 -7.09 24.77
C LEU A 402 -7.31 -7.83 23.65
N ILE A 403 -6.67 -8.03 22.51
CA ILE A 403 -7.23 -8.76 21.37
C ILE A 403 -7.41 -10.24 21.73
N PHE A 404 -6.38 -10.86 22.30
CA PHE A 404 -6.40 -12.28 22.69
C PHE A 404 -7.57 -12.61 23.62
N ASN A 405 -7.76 -11.83 24.68
CA ASN A 405 -8.81 -12.06 25.66
C ASN A 405 -10.21 -11.90 25.04
N GLU A 406 -10.35 -11.00 24.05
CA GLU A 406 -11.61 -10.80 23.35
C GLU A 406 -11.94 -11.96 22.41
N ILE A 407 -10.95 -12.49 21.69
CA ILE A 407 -11.13 -13.67 20.84
C ILE A 407 -11.41 -14.91 21.66
N LYS A 408 -10.70 -15.09 22.78
CA LYS A 408 -10.79 -16.29 23.62
C LYS A 408 -12.17 -16.52 24.19
N LYS A 409 -13.01 -15.48 24.30
CA LYS A 409 -14.41 -15.63 24.71
C LYS A 409 -15.20 -16.58 23.82
N ASP A 410 -14.89 -16.62 22.52
CA ASP A 410 -15.64 -17.38 21.52
C ASP A 410 -14.82 -18.54 20.92
N MET A 411 -13.51 -18.42 20.78
CA MET A 411 -12.65 -19.41 20.08
C MET A 411 -11.82 -20.31 21.02
N ASN A 412 -11.91 -20.13 22.32
CA ASN A 412 -11.28 -20.90 23.40
C ASN A 412 -9.92 -21.57 23.09
N GLU A 413 -9.87 -22.78 22.51
CA GLU A 413 -8.62 -23.52 22.22
C GLU A 413 -7.94 -23.12 20.90
N ASN A 414 -8.65 -22.45 20.00
CA ASN A 414 -8.16 -22.07 18.68
C ASN A 414 -7.50 -20.67 18.66
N CYS A 415 -7.24 -20.08 19.83
CA CYS A 415 -6.53 -18.81 19.92
C CYS A 415 -5.32 -18.96 20.87
N MET A 416 -4.15 -18.56 20.37
CA MET A 416 -2.88 -18.62 21.08
C MET A 416 -2.24 -17.23 21.16
N LEU A 417 -1.58 -16.95 22.27
CA LEU A 417 -0.76 -15.76 22.47
C LEU A 417 0.72 -16.17 22.46
N VAL A 418 1.49 -15.59 21.57
CA VAL A 418 2.93 -15.86 21.36
C VAL A 418 3.67 -14.53 21.40
N PRO A 419 3.95 -13.97 22.60
CA PRO A 419 4.56 -12.65 22.70
C PRO A 419 5.95 -12.59 22.06
N ASP A 420 6.74 -13.65 22.23
CA ASP A 420 8.09 -13.72 21.70
C ASP A 420 8.11 -14.43 20.34
N LEU A 421 8.40 -13.66 19.30
CA LEU A 421 8.47 -14.15 17.92
C LEU A 421 9.56 -15.21 17.70
N VAL A 422 10.57 -15.29 18.56
CA VAL A 422 11.59 -16.36 18.53
C VAL A 422 10.97 -17.74 18.66
N ASN A 423 9.89 -17.85 19.43
CA ASN A 423 9.17 -19.11 19.65
C ASN A 423 8.12 -19.41 18.54
N LEU A 424 7.92 -18.51 17.60
CA LEU A 424 6.85 -18.65 16.60
C LEU A 424 7.03 -19.89 15.73
N GLN A 425 8.25 -20.17 15.29
CA GLN A 425 8.54 -21.34 14.44
C GLN A 425 8.16 -22.65 15.12
N ASP A 426 8.59 -22.86 16.38
CA ASP A 426 8.30 -24.08 17.14
C ASP A 426 6.80 -24.29 17.36
N ILE A 427 6.05 -23.21 17.42
CA ILE A 427 4.59 -23.23 17.56
C ILE A 427 3.94 -23.55 16.21
N LEU A 428 4.40 -22.96 15.12
CA LEU A 428 3.91 -23.26 13.78
C LEU A 428 4.12 -24.73 13.43
N ASP A 429 5.27 -25.30 13.76
CA ASP A 429 5.58 -26.72 13.51
C ASP A 429 4.65 -27.69 14.27
N LYS A 430 4.10 -27.26 15.43
CA LYS A 430 3.13 -28.03 16.23
C LYS A 430 1.67 -27.86 15.77
N VAL A 431 1.35 -26.70 15.20
CA VAL A 431 -0.02 -26.31 14.86
C VAL A 431 -0.38 -26.65 13.42
N LEU A 432 0.57 -26.42 12.49
CA LEU A 432 0.34 -26.58 11.06
C LEU A 432 0.24 -28.06 10.67
N LYS A 433 -0.62 -28.33 9.69
CA LYS A 433 -0.85 -29.65 9.10
C LYS A 433 -0.88 -29.54 7.60
N PRO A 434 -0.56 -30.60 6.85
CA PRO A 434 -0.83 -30.66 5.43
C PRO A 434 -2.28 -30.29 5.11
N GLY A 435 -2.48 -29.47 4.10
CA GLY A 435 -3.80 -28.90 3.76
C GLY A 435 -4.09 -27.54 4.37
N ASP A 436 -3.19 -26.97 5.20
CA ASP A 436 -3.40 -25.65 5.81
C ASP A 436 -3.02 -24.50 4.87
N LEU A 437 -3.59 -23.34 5.17
CA LEU A 437 -3.14 -22.03 4.69
C LEU A 437 -2.61 -21.23 5.88
N LEU A 438 -1.29 -21.01 5.92
CA LEU A 438 -0.65 -20.11 6.87
C LEU A 438 -0.68 -18.69 6.32
N LEU A 439 -1.30 -17.77 7.07
CA LEU A 439 -1.40 -16.37 6.72
C LEU A 439 -0.78 -15.50 7.82
N THR A 440 0.36 -14.88 7.54
CA THR A 440 0.96 -13.88 8.43
C THR A 440 0.45 -12.48 8.06
N MET A 441 0.06 -11.70 9.06
CA MET A 441 -0.50 -10.35 8.87
C MET A 441 0.14 -9.35 9.84
N GLY A 442 0.45 -8.16 9.34
CA GLY A 442 0.95 -7.03 10.14
C GLY A 442 1.89 -6.11 9.39
N ALA A 443 1.93 -4.84 9.77
CA ALA A 443 2.81 -3.83 9.16
C ALA A 443 4.23 -3.82 9.77
N GLY A 444 4.45 -4.57 10.86
CA GLY A 444 5.74 -4.70 11.53
C GLY A 444 6.71 -5.65 10.82
N ASP A 445 7.46 -6.39 11.62
CA ASP A 445 8.53 -7.29 11.18
C ASP A 445 8.14 -8.77 11.05
N ILE A 446 6.87 -9.11 11.24
CA ILE A 446 6.34 -10.48 11.12
C ILE A 446 6.68 -11.15 9.79
N TRP A 447 6.76 -10.39 8.71
CA TRP A 447 7.13 -10.87 7.38
C TRP A 447 8.51 -11.54 7.34
N ARG A 448 9.46 -11.09 8.16
CA ARG A 448 10.81 -11.69 8.27
C ARG A 448 10.74 -13.10 8.82
N TYR A 449 9.85 -13.33 9.78
CA TYR A 449 9.62 -14.65 10.36
C TYR A 449 8.91 -15.58 9.35
N ASN A 450 8.00 -15.04 8.54
CA ASN A 450 7.40 -15.77 7.43
C ASN A 450 8.48 -16.21 6.42
N GLU A 451 9.35 -15.30 5.99
CA GLU A 451 10.43 -15.62 5.05
C GLU A 451 11.41 -16.65 5.62
N SER A 452 11.82 -16.49 6.89
CA SER A 452 12.66 -17.48 7.58
C SER A 452 11.98 -18.85 7.66
N TYR A 453 10.68 -18.88 7.93
CA TYR A 453 9.90 -20.12 7.96
C TYR A 453 9.87 -20.80 6.57
N VAL A 454 9.64 -20.01 5.52
CA VAL A 454 9.69 -20.49 4.13
C VAL A 454 11.05 -21.09 3.78
N GLU A 455 12.15 -20.42 4.17
CA GLU A 455 13.50 -20.94 3.91
C GLU A 455 13.76 -22.27 4.62
N ASN A 456 13.28 -22.42 5.85
CA ASN A 456 13.41 -23.68 6.59
C ASN A 456 12.58 -24.79 5.96
N MET A 457 11.35 -24.51 5.53
CA MET A 457 10.51 -25.48 4.83
C MET A 457 11.13 -25.91 3.48
N LYS A 458 11.78 -25.00 2.75
CA LYS A 458 12.53 -25.33 1.55
C LYS A 458 13.68 -26.30 1.83
N LYS A 459 14.48 -26.05 2.88
CA LYS A 459 15.60 -26.93 3.26
C LYS A 459 15.11 -28.34 3.60
N GLN A 460 14.05 -28.44 4.42
CA GLN A 460 13.45 -29.74 4.77
C GLN A 460 12.93 -30.49 3.54
N ALA A 461 12.28 -29.80 2.60
CA ALA A 461 11.81 -30.42 1.35
C ALA A 461 12.95 -30.96 0.49
N TYR A 462 14.10 -30.29 0.45
CA TYR A 462 15.31 -30.79 -0.25
C TYR A 462 15.93 -32.00 0.44
N GLU A 463 16.00 -32.01 1.78
CA GLU A 463 16.55 -33.14 2.55
C GLU A 463 15.71 -34.42 2.42
N VAL A 464 14.40 -34.30 2.27
CA VAL A 464 13.50 -35.45 2.06
C VAL A 464 13.59 -36.00 0.60
N SER A 465 14.01 -35.16 -0.35
CA SER A 465 14.10 -35.54 -1.77
C SER A 465 15.51 -36.01 -2.17
N ALA A 466 16.51 -35.91 -1.30
CA ALA A 466 17.89 -36.39 -1.49
C ALA A 466 18.12 -37.73 -0.81
#